data_1868509cd16d0f1d9a36a8ed43ed3d8c
#
_entry.id   1868509cd16d0f1d9a36a8ed43ed3d8c
#
_cell.length_a   1.000
_cell.length_b   1.000
_cell.length_c   1.000
_cell.angle_alpha   90.00
_cell.angle_beta   90.00
_cell.angle_gamma   90.00
#
_symmetry.space_group_name_H-M   'P 1'
#
loop_
_entity.id
_entity.type
_entity.pdbx_description
1 polymer ?
#
loop_
_entity_poly.entity_id
_entity_poly.type
_entity_poly.pdbx_seq_one_letter_code
_entity_poly.pdbx_strand_id
1 'polypeptide(L)'
;MHLLNSLAAIVVFLQHGQGLSLKQEARFETPAKAQLHARQADSTAGVVDGVFHQLVDHDNPSLGTFEQRYWYSLNYANGSNPPVVFISPLDAEAEQVKFWLHDDYVIGGMIARRIGAVMIMLEDRYFGKSSPYDQLTTENMKYYTEDQMVRDKIHFAKTAELPFAKNGGSRPDQVPWVHTGCSAQGNRVMFSQKESPDTFWASWASSAPPQAIPNYWRYFDAAKAYLPKNCTADVEKVIEHLDDVMLNGSADDIQKIKTDFGAPDLKHNDDFMNLLNYGPQTFQGASLRIGDTWQFCDYVENAVDTTDKSKLPGAEGVGLDKALKGYARWTKEVWIPGRCEQQGPWKGENNTGCFNFGDADSLVYATKGLDAPSIVDTLQAQWLFCNEPDENWQTGSPKGTPTLVSRLVNTDYFRKTCARYFPTGPNGETFGLAKGKTADTWNTRYGGWSDPIGYLNRTVLVNGKFDPWRAASFASDQRPGGILGNSTYVKHFINPMGNHCTDTYRNAGSIWPEVKAVQEAGIKQIEKWIAMFPKHKV
;
A
#
# COMPACT_ATOMS: atom_id res chain seq x y z
N MET A 1 -10.77 23.16 -15.52
CA MET A 1 -10.34 21.80 -15.89
C MET A 1 -9.11 21.32 -15.07
N HIS A 2 -8.86 21.92 -13.88
CA HIS A 2 -7.70 21.64 -13.01
C HIS A 2 -8.08 21.05 -11.63
N LEU A 3 -9.31 20.65 -11.37
CA LEU A 3 -9.84 20.35 -10.03
C LEU A 3 -10.05 18.86 -9.72
N LEU A 4 -9.76 17.95 -10.64
CA LEU A 4 -10.08 16.51 -10.47
C LEU A 4 -8.85 15.62 -10.18
N ASN A 5 -7.65 16.18 -10.13
CA ASN A 5 -6.42 15.38 -10.19
C ASN A 5 -5.72 15.10 -8.84
N SER A 6 -6.20 15.68 -7.73
CA SER A 6 -5.54 15.56 -6.43
C SER A 6 -5.93 14.32 -5.61
N LEU A 7 -7.04 13.65 -5.95
CA LEU A 7 -7.57 12.52 -5.16
C LEU A 7 -6.88 11.17 -5.40
N ALA A 8 -6.31 10.96 -6.58
CA ALA A 8 -5.62 9.70 -6.90
C ALA A 8 -4.26 9.55 -6.17
N ALA A 9 -3.66 10.66 -5.76
CA ALA A 9 -2.35 10.67 -5.10
C ALA A 9 -2.42 10.30 -3.60
N ILE A 10 -3.57 10.46 -2.94
CA ILE A 10 -3.71 10.35 -1.48
C ILE A 10 -3.63 8.90 -0.98
N VAL A 11 -4.02 7.94 -1.79
CA VAL A 11 -4.27 6.55 -1.36
C VAL A 11 -3.03 5.67 -1.37
N VAL A 12 -1.95 6.09 -2.00
CA VAL A 12 -0.82 5.20 -2.32
C VAL A 12 0.34 5.27 -1.33
N PHE A 13 0.40 6.31 -0.49
CA PHE A 13 1.51 6.50 0.45
C PHE A 13 1.43 5.65 1.73
N LEU A 14 0.31 4.96 1.99
CA LEU A 14 0.07 4.23 3.23
C LEU A 14 0.80 2.87 3.32
N GLN A 15 1.45 2.39 2.27
CA GLN A 15 2.05 1.04 2.27
C GLN A 15 3.53 0.95 2.65
N HIS A 16 4.19 2.07 2.93
CA HIS A 16 5.63 2.06 3.25
C HIS A 16 5.95 2.95 4.45
N GLY A 17 5.27 2.74 5.58
CA GLY A 17 5.70 3.28 6.87
C GLY A 17 5.90 4.80 6.97
N GLN A 18 5.45 5.57 6.00
CA GLN A 18 5.53 7.02 5.97
C GLN A 18 4.33 7.63 5.23
N GLY A 19 3.12 7.20 5.61
CA GLY A 19 1.89 7.80 5.12
C GLY A 19 1.72 9.23 5.63
N LEU A 20 1.44 10.14 4.70
CA LEU A 20 0.84 11.41 5.06
C LEU A 20 -0.57 11.13 5.57
N SER A 21 -0.87 11.42 6.85
CA SER A 21 -2.24 11.36 7.34
C SER A 21 -3.07 12.44 6.63
N LEU A 22 -4.38 12.20 6.46
CA LEU A 22 -5.31 13.20 5.89
C LEU A 22 -5.27 14.55 6.67
N LYS A 23 -4.86 14.54 7.94
CA LYS A 23 -4.60 15.76 8.74
C LYS A 23 -3.40 16.56 8.26
N GLN A 24 -2.48 15.95 7.53
CA GLN A 24 -1.26 16.59 7.03
C GLN A 24 -1.50 17.44 5.79
N GLU A 25 -2.53 17.11 5.02
CA GLU A 25 -2.95 17.92 3.87
C GLU A 25 -3.66 19.21 4.27
N ALA A 26 -4.20 19.30 5.48
CA ALA A 26 -4.92 20.47 5.97
C ALA A 26 -4.06 21.74 6.11
N ARG A 27 -2.74 21.62 6.21
CA ARG A 27 -1.84 22.81 6.28
C ARG A 27 -1.58 23.49 4.94
N PHE A 28 -1.90 22.83 3.84
CA PHE A 28 -1.85 23.40 2.49
C PHE A 28 -3.25 23.58 1.91
N GLU A 29 -4.21 23.96 2.75
CA GLU A 29 -5.59 24.21 2.30
C GLU A 29 -5.65 25.34 1.28
N THR A 30 -5.64 24.93 0.02
CA THR A 30 -6.22 25.76 -1.03
C THR A 30 -7.76 25.71 -0.91
N PRO A 31 -8.50 26.73 -1.40
CA PRO A 31 -9.98 26.69 -1.43
C PRO A 31 -10.55 25.42 -2.06
N ALA A 32 -9.80 24.77 -2.93
CA ALA A 32 -10.13 23.47 -3.52
C ALA A 32 -10.07 22.30 -2.53
N LYS A 33 -9.14 22.33 -1.56
CA LYS A 33 -9.02 21.32 -0.51
C LYS A 33 -10.11 21.46 0.54
N ALA A 34 -10.45 22.69 0.95
CA ALA A 34 -11.58 22.95 1.85
C ALA A 34 -12.93 22.47 1.26
N GLN A 35 -13.13 22.62 -0.05
CA GLN A 35 -14.28 22.04 -0.75
C GLN A 35 -14.25 20.51 -0.82
N LEU A 36 -13.05 19.91 -0.80
CA LEU A 36 -12.87 18.46 -0.77
C LEU A 36 -13.25 17.90 0.60
N HIS A 37 -12.81 18.53 1.70
CA HIS A 37 -13.19 18.16 3.07
C HIS A 37 -14.68 18.36 3.33
N ALA A 38 -15.30 19.42 2.82
CA ALA A 38 -16.75 19.61 2.88
C ALA A 38 -17.51 18.52 2.12
N ARG A 39 -17.01 18.08 0.94
CA ARG A 39 -17.56 16.95 0.19
C ARG A 39 -17.36 15.61 0.92
N GLN A 40 -16.26 15.42 1.65
CA GLN A 40 -16.03 14.22 2.47
C GLN A 40 -17.02 14.11 3.64
N ALA A 41 -17.37 15.23 4.29
CA ALA A 41 -18.38 15.24 5.36
C ALA A 41 -19.79 14.86 4.85
N ASP A 42 -20.18 15.32 3.64
CA ASP A 42 -21.43 14.89 2.97
C ASP A 42 -21.34 13.44 2.43
N SER A 43 -20.13 12.92 2.19
CA SER A 43 -19.89 11.63 1.54
C SER A 43 -19.98 10.42 2.47
N THR A 44 -20.34 10.59 3.74
CA THR A 44 -20.62 9.49 4.68
C THR A 44 -22.10 9.33 5.00
N ALA A 45 -22.98 10.09 4.34
CA ALA A 45 -24.42 9.97 4.54
C ALA A 45 -24.90 8.54 4.19
N GLY A 46 -25.63 7.90 5.12
CA GLY A 46 -26.11 6.53 4.95
C GLY A 46 -25.06 5.44 5.24
N VAL A 47 -23.85 5.81 5.68
CA VAL A 47 -22.86 4.86 6.23
C VAL A 47 -23.13 4.67 7.71
N VAL A 48 -23.29 3.44 8.13
CA VAL A 48 -23.65 3.06 9.51
C VAL A 48 -22.48 2.35 10.16
N ASP A 49 -22.16 2.75 11.39
CA ASP A 49 -21.09 2.15 12.20
C ASP A 49 -21.60 0.89 12.92
N GLY A 50 -20.71 -0.07 13.16
CA GLY A 50 -20.96 -1.26 13.95
C GLY A 50 -19.71 -1.75 14.67
N VAL A 51 -19.91 -2.61 15.65
CA VAL A 51 -18.85 -3.28 16.39
C VAL A 51 -19.07 -4.78 16.34
N PHE A 52 -17.99 -5.51 16.10
CA PHE A 52 -17.95 -6.97 16.10
C PHE A 52 -16.97 -7.45 17.16
N HIS A 53 -17.34 -8.46 17.94
CA HIS A 53 -16.45 -9.07 18.93
C HIS A 53 -15.59 -10.13 18.26
N GLN A 54 -14.38 -9.70 17.86
CA GLN A 54 -13.43 -10.53 17.13
C GLN A 54 -12.53 -11.31 18.09
N LEU A 55 -12.18 -12.55 17.74
CA LEU A 55 -11.22 -13.34 18.52
C LEU A 55 -9.84 -12.67 18.56
N VAL A 56 -9.24 -12.61 19.74
CA VAL A 56 -7.83 -12.17 19.88
C VAL A 56 -6.92 -13.09 19.11
N ASP A 57 -7.16 -14.41 19.23
CA ASP A 57 -6.40 -15.45 18.54
C ASP A 57 -7.36 -16.53 18.02
N HIS A 58 -7.37 -16.74 16.70
CA HIS A 58 -8.19 -17.78 16.07
C HIS A 58 -7.72 -19.20 16.38
N ASP A 59 -6.45 -19.38 16.81
CA ASP A 59 -5.91 -20.69 17.22
C ASP A 59 -6.17 -20.97 18.70
N ASN A 60 -6.46 -19.94 19.50
CA ASN A 60 -6.79 -20.06 20.92
C ASN A 60 -7.97 -19.15 21.33
N PRO A 61 -9.21 -19.54 21.02
CA PRO A 61 -10.40 -18.74 21.37
C PRO A 61 -10.58 -18.46 22.88
N SER A 62 -9.89 -19.19 23.75
CA SER A 62 -9.94 -18.98 25.19
C SER A 62 -9.31 -17.64 25.64
N LEU A 63 -8.55 -16.97 24.79
CA LEU A 63 -8.02 -15.62 25.04
C LEU A 63 -9.11 -14.53 24.97
N GLY A 64 -10.33 -14.87 24.58
CA GLY A 64 -11.44 -13.93 24.49
C GLY A 64 -11.46 -13.14 23.19
N THR A 65 -12.12 -11.99 23.24
CA THR A 65 -12.40 -11.15 22.07
C THR A 65 -11.99 -9.71 22.32
N PHE A 66 -11.85 -8.96 21.24
CA PHE A 66 -11.71 -7.51 21.25
C PHE A 66 -12.78 -6.87 20.36
N GLU A 67 -13.04 -5.60 20.55
CA GLU A 67 -13.95 -4.84 19.71
C GLU A 67 -13.28 -4.49 18.39
N GLN A 68 -13.88 -4.96 17.28
CA GLN A 68 -13.44 -4.64 15.92
C GLN A 68 -14.51 -3.83 15.23
N ARG A 69 -14.17 -2.64 14.76
CA ARG A 69 -15.11 -1.73 14.09
C ARG A 69 -15.40 -2.20 12.67
N TYR A 70 -16.63 -1.99 12.25
CA TYR A 70 -17.01 -2.14 10.84
C TYR A 70 -18.01 -1.07 10.46
N TRP A 71 -18.14 -0.83 9.17
CA TRP A 71 -19.12 0.08 8.59
C TRP A 71 -19.85 -0.61 7.48
N TYR A 72 -21.11 -0.22 7.27
CA TYR A 72 -21.89 -0.70 6.14
C TYR A 72 -22.76 0.39 5.54
N SER A 73 -23.18 0.19 4.28
CA SER A 73 -24.10 1.07 3.57
C SER A 73 -25.10 0.26 2.77
N LEU A 74 -26.34 0.69 2.82
CA LEU A 74 -27.47 0.11 2.06
C LEU A 74 -27.79 0.90 0.79
N ASN A 75 -26.99 1.89 0.41
CA ASN A 75 -27.29 2.82 -0.68
C ASN A 75 -27.59 2.14 -2.01
N TYR A 76 -27.03 0.95 -2.24
CA TYR A 76 -27.28 0.15 -3.45
C TYR A 76 -28.03 -1.14 -3.19
N ALA A 77 -28.32 -1.46 -1.92
CA ALA A 77 -28.97 -2.71 -1.55
C ALA A 77 -30.36 -2.84 -2.18
N ASN A 78 -30.65 -3.98 -2.80
CA ASN A 78 -31.91 -4.21 -3.49
C ASN A 78 -32.49 -5.59 -3.11
N GLY A 79 -33.79 -5.63 -2.81
CA GLY A 79 -34.46 -6.84 -2.39
C GLY A 79 -34.37 -7.15 -0.89
N SER A 80 -34.92 -8.30 -0.47
CA SER A 80 -35.00 -8.71 0.95
C SER A 80 -33.69 -9.34 1.47
N ASN A 81 -32.93 -9.98 0.58
CA ASN A 81 -31.64 -10.62 0.88
C ASN A 81 -30.61 -10.22 -0.18
N PRO A 82 -30.11 -8.97 -0.14
CA PRO A 82 -29.19 -8.46 -1.13
C PRO A 82 -27.82 -9.18 -1.02
N PRO A 83 -27.09 -9.32 -2.14
CA PRO A 83 -25.68 -9.66 -2.12
C PRO A 83 -24.88 -8.75 -1.20
N VAL A 84 -23.69 -9.17 -0.81
CA VAL A 84 -22.76 -8.36 -0.01
C VAL A 84 -21.49 -8.11 -0.81
N VAL A 85 -21.03 -6.86 -0.86
CA VAL A 85 -19.69 -6.51 -1.31
C VAL A 85 -18.87 -6.11 -0.09
N PHE A 86 -17.90 -6.94 0.23
CA PHE A 86 -16.94 -6.72 1.30
C PHE A 86 -15.73 -5.99 0.73
N ILE A 87 -15.56 -4.73 1.15
CA ILE A 87 -14.50 -3.85 0.70
C ILE A 87 -13.41 -3.83 1.75
N SER A 88 -12.25 -4.42 1.45
CA SER A 88 -11.10 -4.29 2.33
C SER A 88 -10.58 -2.85 2.34
N PRO A 89 -10.38 -2.25 3.52
CA PRO A 89 -9.76 -0.93 3.65
C PRO A 89 -8.28 -0.99 3.23
N LEU A 90 -7.62 0.15 3.29
CA LEU A 90 -6.15 0.20 3.26
C LEU A 90 -5.59 -0.34 4.59
N ASP A 91 -4.29 -0.65 4.61
CA ASP A 91 -3.56 -0.94 5.86
C ASP A 91 -3.38 0.36 6.66
N ALA A 92 -4.50 0.90 7.14
CA ALA A 92 -4.63 2.15 7.87
C ALA A 92 -5.94 2.15 8.67
N GLU A 93 -6.16 3.19 9.47
CA GLU A 93 -7.43 3.39 10.17
C GLU A 93 -8.59 3.49 9.16
N ALA A 94 -9.47 2.48 9.13
CA ALA A 94 -10.52 2.37 8.14
C ALA A 94 -11.56 3.50 8.22
N GLU A 95 -11.70 4.16 9.38
CA GLU A 95 -12.55 5.33 9.54
C GLU A 95 -12.19 6.46 8.58
N GLN A 96 -10.91 6.59 8.21
CA GLN A 96 -10.45 7.60 7.27
C GLN A 96 -10.93 7.36 5.84
N VAL A 97 -11.27 6.13 5.49
CA VAL A 97 -11.73 5.73 4.16
C VAL A 97 -13.17 5.21 4.12
N LYS A 98 -13.94 5.30 5.23
CA LYS A 98 -15.34 4.85 5.29
C LYS A 98 -16.26 5.53 4.26
N PHE A 99 -15.87 6.69 3.73
CA PHE A 99 -16.57 7.36 2.64
C PHE A 99 -16.62 6.52 1.34
N TRP A 100 -15.75 5.51 1.19
CA TRP A 100 -15.84 4.57 0.07
C TRP A 100 -17.14 3.78 0.04
N LEU A 101 -17.85 3.71 1.18
CA LEU A 101 -19.14 3.04 1.30
C LEU A 101 -20.32 3.94 0.91
N HIS A 102 -20.08 5.22 0.63
CA HIS A 102 -21.15 6.14 0.28
C HIS A 102 -21.64 5.94 -1.16
N ASP A 103 -20.71 5.77 -2.10
CA ASP A 103 -21.02 5.69 -3.52
C ASP A 103 -20.15 4.68 -4.29
N ASP A 104 -20.16 4.76 -5.61
CA ASP A 104 -19.36 3.94 -6.51
C ASP A 104 -17.94 4.50 -6.78
N TYR A 105 -17.36 5.18 -5.80
CA TYR A 105 -16.01 5.77 -5.92
C TYR A 105 -14.92 4.72 -6.13
N VAL A 106 -15.03 3.59 -5.41
CA VAL A 106 -14.10 2.45 -5.55
C VAL A 106 -14.77 1.27 -6.25
N ILE A 107 -13.95 0.34 -6.75
CA ILE A 107 -14.41 -0.85 -7.50
C ILE A 107 -15.47 -1.66 -6.73
N GLY A 108 -15.36 -1.77 -5.41
CA GLY A 108 -16.37 -2.41 -4.58
C GLY A 108 -17.73 -1.72 -4.68
N GLY A 109 -17.76 -0.38 -4.64
CA GLY A 109 -18.97 0.40 -4.83
C GLY A 109 -19.54 0.29 -6.24
N MET A 110 -18.67 0.26 -7.26
CA MET A 110 -19.10 0.03 -8.66
C MET A 110 -19.76 -1.34 -8.83
N ILE A 111 -19.20 -2.38 -8.22
CA ILE A 111 -19.77 -3.73 -8.20
C ILE A 111 -21.11 -3.71 -7.44
N ALA A 112 -21.13 -3.15 -6.21
CA ALA A 112 -22.34 -3.08 -5.39
C ALA A 112 -23.51 -2.42 -6.10
N ARG A 113 -23.27 -1.28 -6.75
CA ARG A 113 -24.25 -0.59 -7.58
C ARG A 113 -24.79 -1.47 -8.71
N ARG A 114 -23.90 -2.25 -9.35
CA ARG A 114 -24.27 -3.09 -10.48
C ARG A 114 -25.12 -4.29 -10.08
N ILE A 115 -24.85 -4.92 -8.94
CA ILE A 115 -25.53 -6.14 -8.49
C ILE A 115 -26.58 -5.89 -7.40
N GLY A 116 -26.81 -4.64 -6.99
CA GLY A 116 -27.78 -4.30 -5.94
C GLY A 116 -27.35 -4.78 -4.54
N ALA A 117 -26.08 -4.61 -4.18
CA ALA A 117 -25.49 -5.18 -2.96
C ALA A 117 -25.42 -4.20 -1.79
N VAL A 118 -25.37 -4.73 -0.57
CA VAL A 118 -24.86 -4.04 0.62
C VAL A 118 -23.36 -3.90 0.50
N MET A 119 -22.80 -2.76 0.89
CA MET A 119 -21.38 -2.57 1.03
C MET A 119 -20.98 -2.68 2.50
N ILE A 120 -19.91 -3.43 2.79
CA ILE A 120 -19.37 -3.59 4.15
C ILE A 120 -17.85 -3.37 4.12
N MET A 121 -17.33 -2.75 5.18
CA MET A 121 -15.90 -2.57 5.43
C MET A 121 -15.61 -2.94 6.88
N LEU A 122 -14.67 -3.84 7.12
CA LEU A 122 -14.16 -4.22 8.44
C LEU A 122 -12.77 -3.61 8.62
N GLU A 123 -12.55 -2.89 9.71
CA GLU A 123 -11.24 -2.36 10.05
C GLU A 123 -10.29 -3.51 10.42
N ASP A 124 -9.08 -3.48 9.91
CA ASP A 124 -8.10 -4.50 10.27
C ASP A 124 -7.69 -4.39 11.74
N ARG A 125 -7.39 -5.54 12.36
CA ARG A 125 -6.88 -5.57 13.73
C ARG A 125 -5.63 -4.71 13.88
N TYR A 126 -5.44 -4.09 15.04
CA TYR A 126 -4.39 -3.15 15.40
C TYR A 126 -4.46 -1.78 14.73
N PHE A 127 -5.50 -1.47 13.98
CA PHE A 127 -5.74 -0.12 13.44
C PHE A 127 -6.88 0.58 14.15
N GLY A 128 -6.79 1.90 14.24
CA GLY A 128 -7.81 2.75 14.84
C GLY A 128 -8.17 2.32 16.25
N LYS A 129 -9.44 1.93 16.46
CA LYS A 129 -9.92 1.38 17.73
C LYS A 129 -10.08 -0.14 17.72
N SER A 130 -9.71 -0.80 16.63
CA SER A 130 -9.85 -2.25 16.44
C SER A 130 -8.59 -3.00 16.89
N SER A 131 -8.17 -2.78 18.13
CA SER A 131 -6.96 -3.42 18.66
C SER A 131 -7.23 -4.16 19.96
N PRO A 132 -6.69 -5.38 20.13
CA PRO A 132 -6.76 -6.11 21.38
C PRO A 132 -5.86 -5.50 22.47
N TYR A 133 -4.92 -4.60 22.11
CA TYR A 133 -3.95 -3.99 23.02
C TYR A 133 -3.69 -2.52 22.65
N ASP A 134 -3.48 -1.69 23.67
CA ASP A 134 -3.21 -0.26 23.49
C ASP A 134 -1.73 0.04 23.17
N GLN A 135 -0.83 -0.92 23.45
CA GLN A 135 0.61 -0.79 23.23
C GLN A 135 1.08 -1.82 22.21
N LEU A 136 1.73 -1.36 21.15
CA LEU A 136 2.25 -2.17 20.05
C LEU A 136 3.66 -2.69 20.36
N THR A 137 3.81 -3.39 21.47
CA THR A 137 5.05 -4.07 21.86
C THR A 137 5.21 -5.38 21.10
N THR A 138 6.44 -5.92 21.04
CA THR A 138 6.72 -7.24 20.42
C THR A 138 5.81 -8.34 20.98
N GLU A 139 5.55 -8.32 22.30
CA GLU A 139 4.64 -9.25 22.97
C GLU A 139 3.21 -9.12 22.46
N ASN A 140 2.70 -7.90 22.39
CA ASN A 140 1.31 -7.63 22.05
C ASN A 140 1.05 -7.84 20.54
N MET A 141 2.01 -7.53 19.69
CA MET A 141 1.86 -7.64 18.24
C MET A 141 1.95 -9.07 17.69
N LYS A 142 2.21 -10.08 18.52
CA LYS A 142 2.29 -11.49 18.06
C LYS A 142 1.02 -12.00 17.38
N TYR A 143 -0.14 -11.36 17.63
CA TYR A 143 -1.42 -11.69 16.99
C TYR A 143 -1.71 -10.80 15.76
N TYR A 144 -0.83 -9.87 15.42
CA TYR A 144 -0.90 -9.12 14.18
C TYR A 144 -0.14 -9.89 13.09
N THR A 145 -0.83 -10.83 12.48
CA THR A 145 -0.30 -11.71 11.42
C THR A 145 -1.25 -11.76 10.23
N GLU A 146 -0.73 -12.07 9.06
CA GLU A 146 -1.54 -12.23 7.84
C GLU A 146 -2.62 -13.32 8.04
N ASP A 147 -2.27 -14.44 8.68
CA ASP A 147 -3.23 -15.50 8.99
C ASP A 147 -4.39 -15.02 9.87
N GLN A 148 -4.09 -14.28 10.91
CA GLN A 148 -5.12 -13.73 11.80
C GLN A 148 -6.03 -12.74 11.08
N MET A 149 -5.47 -11.83 10.25
CA MET A 149 -6.25 -10.86 9.48
C MET A 149 -7.14 -11.51 8.41
N VAL A 150 -6.67 -12.55 7.75
CA VAL A 150 -7.46 -13.34 6.80
C VAL A 150 -8.62 -14.04 7.53
N ARG A 151 -8.35 -14.66 8.68
CA ARG A 151 -9.37 -15.35 9.49
C ARG A 151 -10.38 -14.38 10.11
N ASP A 152 -9.97 -13.14 10.43
CA ASP A 152 -10.90 -12.08 10.87
C ASP A 152 -12.00 -11.84 9.85
N LYS A 153 -11.62 -11.67 8.59
CA LYS A 153 -12.56 -11.40 7.49
C LYS A 153 -13.51 -12.60 7.28
N ILE A 154 -12.97 -13.81 7.33
CA ILE A 154 -13.76 -15.05 7.21
C ILE A 154 -14.71 -15.22 8.40
N HIS A 155 -14.21 -15.01 9.62
CA HIS A 155 -15.00 -15.13 10.85
C HIS A 155 -16.13 -14.11 10.88
N PHE A 156 -15.84 -12.84 10.58
CA PHE A 156 -16.84 -11.80 10.46
C PHE A 156 -17.92 -12.16 9.43
N ALA A 157 -17.55 -12.55 8.22
CA ALA A 157 -18.52 -12.89 7.18
C ALA A 157 -19.45 -14.04 7.59
N LYS A 158 -18.93 -15.04 8.30
CA LYS A 158 -19.68 -16.24 8.70
C LYS A 158 -20.53 -16.05 9.95
N THR A 159 -20.16 -15.15 10.86
CA THR A 159 -20.77 -15.11 12.21
C THR A 159 -21.36 -13.78 12.61
N ALA A 160 -21.05 -12.67 11.92
CA ALA A 160 -21.61 -11.38 12.26
C ALA A 160 -23.14 -11.36 12.12
N GLU A 161 -23.82 -10.90 13.18
CA GLU A 161 -25.27 -10.63 13.13
C GLU A 161 -25.47 -9.19 12.62
N LEU A 162 -25.68 -9.08 11.32
CA LEU A 162 -25.75 -7.78 10.64
C LEU A 162 -27.14 -7.14 10.80
N PRO A 163 -27.26 -5.84 11.19
CA PRO A 163 -28.54 -5.23 11.55
C PRO A 163 -29.57 -5.18 10.42
N PHE A 164 -29.14 -5.26 9.17
CA PHE A 164 -30.02 -5.22 7.99
C PHE A 164 -30.55 -6.60 7.57
N ALA A 165 -30.09 -7.68 8.20
CA ALA A 165 -30.49 -9.03 7.87
C ALA A 165 -30.97 -9.78 9.11
N LYS A 166 -32.10 -10.47 9.00
CA LYS A 166 -32.65 -11.26 10.09
C LYS A 166 -32.22 -12.73 10.01
N ASN A 167 -32.00 -13.36 11.16
CA ASN A 167 -31.74 -14.80 11.27
C ASN A 167 -30.56 -15.29 10.40
N GLY A 168 -29.50 -14.49 10.30
CA GLY A 168 -28.32 -14.85 9.48
C GLY A 168 -28.55 -14.79 7.97
N GLY A 169 -29.60 -14.11 7.50
CA GLY A 169 -29.95 -14.04 6.07
C GLY A 169 -28.91 -13.36 5.17
N SER A 170 -27.89 -12.72 5.76
CA SER A 170 -26.75 -12.13 5.04
C SER A 170 -25.49 -13.01 5.04
N ARG A 171 -25.53 -14.21 5.62
CA ARG A 171 -24.37 -15.12 5.69
C ARG A 171 -23.96 -15.61 4.30
N PRO A 172 -22.67 -15.97 4.10
CA PRO A 172 -22.15 -16.45 2.81
C PRO A 172 -22.84 -17.68 2.23
N ASP A 173 -23.47 -18.51 3.05
CA ASP A 173 -24.28 -19.65 2.62
C ASP A 173 -25.70 -19.25 2.17
N GLN A 174 -26.14 -18.03 2.47
CA GLN A 174 -27.47 -17.51 2.13
C GLN A 174 -27.44 -16.55 0.94
N VAL A 175 -26.44 -15.69 0.86
CA VAL A 175 -26.26 -14.69 -0.19
C VAL A 175 -24.82 -14.67 -0.68
N PRO A 176 -24.57 -14.32 -1.96
CA PRO A 176 -23.20 -14.26 -2.45
C PRO A 176 -22.46 -13.05 -1.87
N TRP A 177 -21.26 -13.30 -1.37
CA TRP A 177 -20.31 -12.28 -0.96
C TRP A 177 -19.25 -12.06 -2.02
N VAL A 178 -18.97 -10.81 -2.34
CA VAL A 178 -17.87 -10.39 -3.23
C VAL A 178 -16.81 -9.70 -2.39
N HIS A 179 -15.59 -10.21 -2.36
CA HIS A 179 -14.48 -9.62 -1.63
C HIS A 179 -13.60 -8.81 -2.58
N THR A 180 -13.36 -7.54 -2.25
CA THR A 180 -12.53 -6.63 -3.05
C THR A 180 -11.39 -6.05 -2.23
N GLY A 181 -10.20 -5.98 -2.84
CA GLY A 181 -9.03 -5.38 -2.19
C GLY A 181 -7.92 -5.09 -3.18
N CYS A 182 -7.01 -4.20 -2.77
CA CYS A 182 -5.84 -3.82 -3.54
C CYS A 182 -4.57 -4.05 -2.74
N SER A 183 -3.45 -4.37 -3.44
CA SER A 183 -2.12 -4.48 -2.84
C SER A 183 -2.07 -5.58 -1.78
N ALA A 184 -1.60 -5.34 -0.56
CA ALA A 184 -1.65 -6.30 0.55
C ALA A 184 -3.09 -6.76 0.84
N GLN A 185 -4.09 -5.88 0.73
CA GLN A 185 -5.50 -6.28 0.83
C GLN A 185 -5.92 -7.18 -0.34
N GLY A 186 -5.34 -6.99 -1.53
CA GLY A 186 -5.50 -7.91 -2.66
C GLY A 186 -4.92 -9.30 -2.39
N ASN A 187 -3.80 -9.39 -1.65
CA ASN A 187 -3.28 -10.66 -1.14
C ASN A 187 -4.29 -11.32 -0.19
N ARG A 188 -4.85 -10.58 0.77
CA ARG A 188 -5.84 -11.08 1.73
C ARG A 188 -7.13 -11.54 1.05
N VAL A 189 -7.54 -10.90 -0.05
CA VAL A 189 -8.63 -11.39 -0.90
C VAL A 189 -8.32 -12.80 -1.41
N MET A 190 -7.15 -13.04 -1.95
CA MET A 190 -6.73 -14.34 -2.48
C MET A 190 -6.51 -15.37 -1.37
N PHE A 191 -5.86 -14.97 -0.27
CA PHE A 191 -5.60 -15.86 0.86
C PHE A 191 -6.89 -16.27 1.57
N SER A 192 -7.91 -15.41 1.60
CA SER A 192 -9.23 -15.78 2.11
C SER A 192 -9.88 -16.90 1.30
N GLN A 193 -9.68 -16.94 -0.02
CA GLN A 193 -10.17 -18.05 -0.84
C GLN A 193 -9.38 -19.34 -0.59
N LYS A 194 -8.08 -19.24 -0.35
CA LYS A 194 -7.25 -20.40 0.00
C LYS A 194 -7.64 -20.98 1.35
N GLU A 195 -7.87 -20.12 2.34
CA GLU A 195 -8.21 -20.53 3.72
C GLU A 195 -9.67 -21.03 3.82
N SER A 196 -10.61 -20.39 3.12
CA SER A 196 -12.04 -20.74 3.15
C SER A 196 -12.71 -20.47 1.80
N PRO A 197 -12.62 -21.43 0.85
CA PRO A 197 -13.04 -21.26 -0.56
C PRO A 197 -14.49 -20.82 -0.77
N ASP A 198 -15.40 -21.15 0.18
CA ASP A 198 -16.83 -20.90 0.04
C ASP A 198 -17.31 -19.64 0.77
N THR A 199 -16.43 -18.92 1.48
CA THR A 199 -16.83 -17.71 2.21
C THR A 199 -17.12 -16.55 1.27
N PHE A 200 -16.23 -16.32 0.30
CA PHE A 200 -16.41 -15.28 -0.69
C PHE A 200 -16.68 -15.92 -2.05
N TRP A 201 -17.92 -15.73 -2.54
CA TRP A 201 -18.38 -16.36 -3.77
C TRP A 201 -17.63 -15.88 -5.00
N ALA A 202 -17.28 -14.59 -5.05
CA ALA A 202 -16.45 -14.01 -6.08
C ALA A 202 -15.50 -12.97 -5.49
N SER A 203 -14.43 -12.63 -6.21
CA SER A 203 -13.38 -11.77 -5.69
C SER A 203 -12.80 -10.86 -6.75
N TRP A 204 -12.31 -9.68 -6.29
CA TRP A 204 -11.50 -8.75 -7.08
C TRP A 204 -10.22 -8.43 -6.33
N ALA A 205 -9.09 -8.91 -6.82
CA ALA A 205 -7.77 -8.62 -6.27
C ALA A 205 -6.98 -7.76 -7.26
N SER A 206 -6.75 -6.49 -6.88
CA SER A 206 -5.99 -5.53 -7.66
C SER A 206 -4.55 -5.44 -7.15
N SER A 207 -3.58 -5.35 -8.06
CA SER A 207 -2.17 -5.04 -7.74
C SER A 207 -1.57 -5.88 -6.61
N ALA A 208 -2.04 -7.10 -6.45
CA ALA A 208 -1.67 -7.98 -5.34
C ALA A 208 -0.31 -8.64 -5.59
N PRO A 209 0.69 -8.48 -4.68
CA PRO A 209 2.00 -9.12 -4.78
C PRO A 209 2.10 -10.35 -3.86
N PRO A 210 1.59 -11.54 -4.23
CA PRO A 210 1.63 -12.72 -3.36
C PRO A 210 3.02 -13.31 -3.20
N GLN A 211 3.97 -13.00 -4.10
CA GLN A 211 5.31 -13.55 -4.08
C GLN A 211 6.23 -12.73 -3.18
N ALA A 212 6.79 -13.36 -2.17
CA ALA A 212 7.88 -12.81 -1.39
C ALA A 212 9.20 -12.88 -2.19
N ILE A 213 9.87 -11.75 -2.34
CA ILE A 213 11.13 -11.61 -3.09
C ILE A 213 12.14 -10.82 -2.25
N PRO A 214 13.13 -11.46 -1.62
CA PRO A 214 14.21 -10.75 -0.96
C PRO A 214 14.93 -9.80 -1.91
N ASN A 215 15.34 -8.62 -1.42
CA ASN A 215 15.98 -7.60 -2.27
C ASN A 215 15.12 -7.22 -3.49
N TYR A 216 13.95 -6.65 -3.25
CA TYR A 216 12.97 -6.36 -4.30
C TYR A 216 13.35 -5.10 -5.12
N TRP A 217 14.55 -5.11 -5.73
CA TRP A 217 15.06 -4.02 -6.55
C TRP A 217 14.26 -3.80 -7.84
N ARG A 218 13.56 -4.85 -8.33
CA ARG A 218 12.70 -4.78 -9.52
C ARG A 218 11.47 -3.90 -9.34
N TYR A 219 11.19 -3.47 -8.11
CA TYR A 219 10.20 -2.46 -7.83
C TYR A 219 10.37 -1.21 -8.72
N PHE A 220 11.61 -0.81 -8.99
CA PHE A 220 11.93 0.37 -9.78
C PHE A 220 11.92 0.15 -11.29
N ASP A 221 11.77 -1.08 -11.79
CA ASP A 221 11.70 -1.38 -13.23
C ASP A 221 10.50 -0.67 -13.88
N ALA A 222 9.37 -0.58 -13.19
CA ALA A 222 8.19 0.12 -13.68
C ALA A 222 8.44 1.63 -13.85
N ALA A 223 9.10 2.27 -12.88
CA ALA A 223 9.49 3.68 -12.95
C ALA A 223 10.46 3.90 -14.12
N LYS A 224 11.49 3.08 -14.25
CA LYS A 224 12.44 3.12 -15.38
C LYS A 224 11.77 2.95 -16.74
N ALA A 225 10.73 2.12 -16.83
CA ALA A 225 10.00 1.89 -18.06
C ALA A 225 9.14 3.09 -18.48
N TYR A 226 8.56 3.80 -17.53
CA TYR A 226 7.55 4.83 -17.79
C TYR A 226 8.05 6.27 -17.67
N LEU A 227 8.91 6.58 -16.70
CA LEU A 227 9.42 7.94 -16.50
C LEU A 227 10.23 8.45 -17.70
N PRO A 228 10.35 9.77 -17.86
CA PRO A 228 11.21 10.36 -18.90
C PRO A 228 12.63 9.78 -18.84
N LYS A 229 13.16 9.40 -19.99
CA LYS A 229 14.47 8.72 -20.08
C LYS A 229 15.63 9.58 -19.59
N ASN A 230 15.54 10.90 -19.78
CA ASN A 230 16.47 11.87 -19.21
C ASN A 230 16.48 11.78 -17.67
N CYS A 231 15.32 11.88 -17.03
CA CYS A 231 15.21 11.81 -15.57
C CYS A 231 15.79 10.50 -15.01
N THR A 232 15.41 9.34 -15.57
CA THR A 232 15.93 8.05 -15.09
C THR A 232 17.43 7.92 -15.31
N ALA A 233 17.96 8.36 -16.48
CA ALA A 233 19.38 8.32 -16.79
C ALA A 233 20.20 9.21 -15.83
N ASP A 234 19.70 10.37 -15.49
CA ASP A 234 20.39 11.29 -14.59
C ASP A 234 20.27 10.87 -13.12
N VAL A 235 19.12 10.35 -12.69
CA VAL A 235 18.98 9.74 -11.34
C VAL A 235 19.96 8.56 -11.17
N GLU A 236 20.10 7.69 -12.17
CA GLU A 236 21.07 6.60 -12.13
C GLU A 236 22.52 7.08 -11.95
N LYS A 237 22.94 8.14 -12.67
CA LYS A 237 24.27 8.77 -12.51
C LYS A 237 24.46 9.38 -11.12
N VAL A 238 23.43 10.09 -10.62
CA VAL A 238 23.46 10.70 -9.29
C VAL A 238 23.61 9.64 -8.21
N ILE A 239 22.81 8.59 -8.25
CA ILE A 239 22.85 7.53 -7.24
C ILE A 239 24.20 6.77 -7.29
N GLU A 240 24.73 6.46 -8.48
CA GLU A 240 26.04 5.83 -8.61
C GLU A 240 27.15 6.71 -8.01
N HIS A 241 27.12 8.01 -8.27
CA HIS A 241 28.06 8.97 -7.69
C HIS A 241 27.92 9.06 -6.16
N LEU A 242 26.69 9.14 -5.65
CA LEU A 242 26.44 9.21 -4.21
C LEU A 242 26.85 7.93 -3.50
N ASP A 243 26.58 6.76 -4.07
CA ASP A 243 27.03 5.48 -3.54
C ASP A 243 28.57 5.47 -3.41
N ASP A 244 29.29 5.96 -4.43
CA ASP A 244 30.77 6.03 -4.38
C ASP A 244 31.26 6.99 -3.31
N VAL A 245 30.69 8.21 -3.22
CA VAL A 245 31.07 9.18 -2.18
C VAL A 245 30.76 8.64 -0.79
N MET A 246 29.59 8.04 -0.56
CA MET A 246 29.22 7.51 0.76
C MET A 246 30.08 6.32 1.21
N LEU A 247 30.64 5.56 0.28
CA LEU A 247 31.49 4.39 0.57
C LEU A 247 32.98 4.75 0.64
N ASN A 248 33.47 5.67 -0.20
CA ASN A 248 34.89 5.88 -0.44
C ASN A 248 35.36 7.34 -0.22
N GLY A 249 34.42 8.29 -0.09
CA GLY A 249 34.72 9.71 0.08
C GLY A 249 35.31 10.05 1.44
N SER A 250 35.95 11.22 1.52
CA SER A 250 36.38 11.76 2.81
C SER A 250 35.19 12.17 3.69
N ALA A 251 35.41 12.28 5.00
CA ALA A 251 34.38 12.76 5.93
C ALA A 251 33.82 14.14 5.52
N ASP A 252 34.69 15.01 5.01
CA ASP A 252 34.31 16.36 4.55
C ASP A 252 33.44 16.30 3.29
N ASP A 253 33.77 15.43 2.33
CA ASP A 253 32.96 15.24 1.11
C ASP A 253 31.57 14.69 1.46
N ILE A 254 31.51 13.68 2.32
CA ILE A 254 30.25 13.09 2.80
C ILE A 254 29.40 14.14 3.51
N GLN A 255 30.00 14.91 4.43
CA GLN A 255 29.29 15.95 5.17
C GLN A 255 28.81 17.08 4.26
N LYS A 256 29.61 17.44 3.25
CA LYS A 256 29.22 18.41 2.25
C LYS A 256 27.99 17.95 1.48
N ILE A 257 27.97 16.73 0.97
CA ILE A 257 26.81 16.15 0.26
C ILE A 257 25.57 16.18 1.15
N LYS A 258 25.66 15.68 2.38
CA LYS A 258 24.52 15.69 3.32
C LYS A 258 23.97 17.09 3.55
N THR A 259 24.86 18.08 3.65
CA THR A 259 24.51 19.51 3.81
C THR A 259 23.82 20.05 2.57
N ASP A 260 24.35 19.76 1.37
CA ASP A 260 23.78 20.21 0.10
C ASP A 260 22.35 19.68 -0.08
N PHE A 261 22.07 18.44 0.38
CA PHE A 261 20.76 17.81 0.36
C PHE A 261 19.84 18.21 1.53
N GLY A 262 20.32 19.02 2.49
CA GLY A 262 19.52 19.50 3.63
C GLY A 262 19.42 18.52 4.81
N ALA A 263 20.27 17.49 4.87
CA ALA A 263 20.28 16.48 5.91
C ALA A 263 21.64 16.36 6.62
N PRO A 264 22.27 17.47 7.08
CA PRO A 264 23.63 17.45 7.68
C PRO A 264 23.68 16.64 8.99
N ASP A 265 22.56 16.50 9.68
CA ASP A 265 22.47 15.86 11.00
C ASP A 265 22.29 14.33 10.93
N LEU A 266 22.04 13.75 9.75
CA LEU A 266 21.97 12.30 9.56
C LEU A 266 23.39 11.70 9.62
N LYS A 267 23.70 11.01 10.73
CA LYS A 267 25.03 10.44 10.96
C LYS A 267 25.33 9.27 10.02
N HIS A 268 24.37 8.38 9.85
CA HIS A 268 24.52 7.14 9.08
C HIS A 268 24.33 7.37 7.59
N ASN A 269 25.24 6.85 6.76
CA ASN A 269 25.19 7.04 5.32
C ASN A 269 24.04 6.26 4.67
N ASP A 270 23.70 5.08 5.20
CA ASP A 270 22.55 4.29 4.76
C ASP A 270 21.22 4.99 5.05
N ASP A 271 21.07 5.65 6.21
CA ASP A 271 19.90 6.48 6.53
C ASP A 271 19.75 7.67 5.57
N PHE A 272 20.86 8.36 5.29
CA PHE A 272 20.88 9.44 4.31
C PHE A 272 20.46 8.94 2.92
N MET A 273 21.01 7.81 2.47
CA MET A 273 20.66 7.25 1.17
C MET A 273 19.21 6.72 1.15
N ASN A 274 18.70 6.21 2.28
CA ASN A 274 17.29 5.82 2.39
C ASN A 274 16.35 7.03 2.30
N LEU A 275 16.70 8.18 2.88
CA LEU A 275 15.95 9.42 2.69
C LEU A 275 15.82 9.79 1.21
N LEU A 276 16.83 9.55 0.39
CA LEU A 276 16.80 9.86 -1.04
C LEU A 276 15.94 8.88 -1.86
N ASN A 277 15.75 7.65 -1.41
CA ASN A 277 14.94 6.65 -2.12
C ASN A 277 13.50 7.12 -2.39
N TYR A 278 13.01 8.07 -1.61
CA TYR A 278 11.63 8.57 -1.77
C TYR A 278 11.39 9.26 -3.11
N GLY A 279 12.37 9.92 -3.71
CA GLY A 279 12.20 10.52 -5.03
C GLY A 279 11.65 9.51 -6.04
N PRO A 280 12.37 8.43 -6.34
CA PRO A 280 11.90 7.34 -7.21
C PRO A 280 10.67 6.59 -6.68
N GLN A 281 10.50 6.41 -5.36
CA GLN A 281 9.35 5.70 -4.78
C GLN A 281 8.02 6.44 -4.97
N THR A 282 8.03 7.78 -5.10
CA THR A 282 6.82 8.56 -5.38
C THR A 282 6.08 8.06 -6.62
N PHE A 283 6.75 7.32 -7.50
CA PHE A 283 6.15 6.73 -8.70
C PHE A 283 4.99 5.78 -8.40
N GLN A 284 5.00 5.05 -7.30
CA GLN A 284 3.89 4.17 -6.92
C GLN A 284 2.57 4.93 -6.81
N GLY A 285 2.59 6.16 -6.25
CA GLY A 285 1.43 7.03 -6.08
C GLY A 285 1.10 7.94 -7.24
N ALA A 286 1.98 8.02 -8.22
CA ALA A 286 1.79 8.92 -9.34
C ALA A 286 0.65 8.45 -10.25
N SER A 287 -0.19 9.37 -10.69
CA SER A 287 -0.91 9.14 -11.94
C SER A 287 0.10 9.18 -13.09
N LEU A 288 -0.20 8.48 -14.20
CA LEU A 288 0.70 8.42 -15.36
C LEU A 288 0.88 9.78 -16.09
N ARG A 289 0.40 10.89 -15.55
CA ARG A 289 0.53 12.24 -16.15
C ARG A 289 0.94 13.32 -15.17
N ILE A 290 0.65 13.14 -13.89
CA ILE A 290 0.86 14.15 -12.85
C ILE A 290 1.14 13.47 -11.52
N GLY A 291 1.75 14.20 -10.62
CA GLY A 291 2.09 13.75 -9.27
C GLY A 291 3.51 14.14 -8.90
N ASP A 292 3.90 13.81 -7.68
CA ASP A 292 5.18 14.22 -7.09
C ASP A 292 6.39 13.71 -7.87
N THR A 293 6.26 12.57 -8.53
CA THR A 293 7.34 12.00 -9.36
C THR A 293 7.68 12.87 -10.57
N TRP A 294 6.65 13.51 -11.17
CA TRP A 294 6.88 14.41 -12.30
C TRP A 294 7.58 15.68 -11.83
N GLN A 295 7.17 16.23 -10.67
CA GLN A 295 7.85 17.34 -10.04
C GLN A 295 9.30 16.97 -9.68
N PHE A 296 9.54 15.79 -9.12
CA PHE A 296 10.87 15.28 -8.85
C PHE A 296 11.75 15.25 -10.12
N CYS A 297 11.23 14.71 -11.22
CA CYS A 297 11.94 14.72 -12.51
C CYS A 297 12.22 16.14 -13.00
N ASP A 298 11.26 17.07 -12.89
CA ASP A 298 11.46 18.47 -13.30
C ASP A 298 12.59 19.14 -12.51
N TYR A 299 12.72 18.84 -11.22
CA TYR A 299 13.85 19.33 -10.41
C TYR A 299 15.17 18.70 -10.85
N VAL A 300 15.24 17.37 -10.99
CA VAL A 300 16.45 16.65 -11.43
C VAL A 300 16.94 17.19 -12.77
N GLU A 301 16.01 17.44 -13.71
CA GLU A 301 16.31 17.95 -15.04
C GLU A 301 16.46 19.49 -15.11
N ASN A 302 16.41 20.19 -13.96
CA ASN A 302 16.44 21.66 -13.88
C ASN A 302 15.37 22.34 -14.76
N ALA A 303 14.22 21.69 -14.89
CA ALA A 303 13.10 22.12 -15.73
C ALA A 303 12.02 22.89 -14.95
N VAL A 304 12.05 22.86 -13.60
CA VAL A 304 11.00 23.41 -12.73
C VAL A 304 10.74 24.91 -12.97
N ASP A 305 11.78 25.68 -13.27
CA ASP A 305 11.68 27.13 -13.52
C ASP A 305 11.64 27.46 -15.03
N THR A 306 11.56 26.45 -15.91
CA THR A 306 11.64 26.61 -17.36
C THR A 306 10.26 26.66 -17.99
N THR A 307 9.90 27.78 -18.62
CA THR A 307 8.70 27.92 -19.46
C THR A 307 8.99 27.67 -20.94
N ASP A 308 10.25 27.72 -21.34
CA ASP A 308 10.72 27.53 -22.71
C ASP A 308 11.02 26.04 -22.98
N LYS A 309 10.11 25.37 -23.67
CA LYS A 309 10.22 23.94 -24.01
C LYS A 309 11.46 23.60 -24.84
N SER A 310 12.04 24.57 -25.55
CA SER A 310 13.26 24.34 -26.34
C SER A 310 14.52 24.14 -25.49
N LYS A 311 14.43 24.49 -24.19
CA LYS A 311 15.51 24.31 -23.20
C LYS A 311 15.39 23.03 -22.39
N LEU A 312 14.33 22.24 -22.61
CA LEU A 312 14.20 20.95 -21.96
C LEU A 312 15.27 19.99 -22.51
N PRO A 313 15.91 19.18 -21.65
CA PRO A 313 16.95 18.25 -22.07
C PRO A 313 16.37 17.13 -22.95
N GLY A 314 17.22 16.58 -23.83
CA GLY A 314 16.94 15.36 -24.56
C GLY A 314 16.99 14.11 -23.65
N ALA A 315 16.93 12.94 -24.24
CA ALA A 315 16.92 11.66 -23.52
C ALA A 315 18.19 11.39 -22.69
N GLU A 316 19.30 12.05 -23.01
CA GLU A 316 20.60 11.97 -22.32
C GLU A 316 20.60 12.70 -20.97
N GLY A 317 19.62 13.57 -20.73
CA GLY A 317 19.49 14.37 -19.53
C GLY A 317 20.41 15.58 -19.49
N VAL A 318 20.52 16.20 -18.29
CA VAL A 318 21.35 17.40 -18.05
C VAL A 318 22.77 17.09 -17.58
N GLY A 319 23.05 15.81 -17.28
CA GLY A 319 24.32 15.30 -16.78
C GLY A 319 24.49 15.45 -15.26
N LEU A 320 25.50 14.73 -14.72
CA LEU A 320 25.68 14.53 -13.27
C LEU A 320 25.62 15.82 -12.45
N ASP A 321 26.44 16.82 -12.79
CA ASP A 321 26.58 18.03 -11.95
C ASP A 321 25.27 18.83 -11.80
N LYS A 322 24.49 18.91 -12.87
CA LYS A 322 23.20 19.61 -12.85
C LYS A 322 22.12 18.77 -12.17
N ALA A 323 22.07 17.48 -12.48
CA ALA A 323 21.12 16.56 -11.90
C ALA A 323 21.32 16.41 -10.39
N LEU A 324 22.57 16.32 -9.92
CA LEU A 324 22.91 16.28 -8.50
C LEU A 324 22.39 17.53 -7.76
N LYS A 325 22.58 18.71 -8.34
CA LYS A 325 22.06 19.97 -7.77
C LYS A 325 20.53 20.00 -7.77
N GLY A 326 19.91 19.54 -8.85
CA GLY A 326 18.45 19.46 -8.99
C GLY A 326 17.83 18.51 -7.96
N TYR A 327 18.42 17.34 -7.79
CA TYR A 327 17.97 16.35 -6.80
C TYR A 327 18.14 16.90 -5.37
N ALA A 328 19.30 17.48 -5.05
CA ALA A 328 19.54 18.12 -3.76
C ALA A 328 18.53 19.22 -3.47
N ARG A 329 18.23 20.05 -4.47
CA ARG A 329 17.23 21.12 -4.38
C ARG A 329 15.84 20.56 -4.08
N TRP A 330 15.40 19.51 -4.80
CA TRP A 330 14.11 18.86 -4.55
C TRP A 330 14.03 18.28 -3.12
N THR A 331 15.08 17.59 -2.69
CA THR A 331 15.14 17.00 -1.34
C THR A 331 14.98 18.08 -0.27
N LYS A 332 15.72 19.19 -0.42
CA LYS A 332 15.75 20.28 0.55
C LYS A 332 14.52 21.18 0.53
N GLU A 333 13.95 21.45 -0.65
CA GLU A 333 12.85 22.44 -0.81
C GLU A 333 11.47 21.77 -0.78
N VAL A 334 11.36 20.49 -1.16
CA VAL A 334 10.07 19.83 -1.35
C VAL A 334 9.90 18.66 -0.39
N TRP A 335 10.93 17.79 -0.26
CA TRP A 335 10.78 16.54 0.45
C TRP A 335 10.91 16.66 1.96
N ILE A 336 11.98 17.31 2.46
CA ILE A 336 12.25 17.44 3.90
C ILE A 336 11.25 18.36 4.62
N PRO A 337 10.85 19.53 4.07
CA PRO A 337 10.10 20.51 4.86
C PRO A 337 8.82 19.96 5.47
N GLY A 338 8.72 20.05 6.80
CA GLY A 338 7.58 19.59 7.58
C GLY A 338 7.41 18.08 7.71
N ARG A 339 8.24 17.26 7.03
CA ARG A 339 8.08 15.81 6.97
C ARG A 339 8.14 15.15 8.35
N CYS A 340 9.19 15.40 9.11
CA CYS A 340 9.32 14.81 10.43
C CYS A 340 8.37 15.43 11.45
N GLU A 341 8.12 16.73 11.39
CA GLU A 341 7.17 17.40 12.28
C GLU A 341 5.76 16.79 12.18
N GLN A 342 5.38 16.38 10.98
CA GLN A 342 4.11 15.72 10.72
C GLN A 342 4.04 14.28 11.26
N GLN A 343 5.17 13.60 11.42
CA GLN A 343 5.22 12.19 11.80
C GLN A 343 5.30 11.95 13.32
N GLY A 344 5.55 12.98 14.13
CA GLY A 344 5.63 12.72 15.56
C GLY A 344 6.31 13.82 16.39
N PRO A 345 7.22 13.44 17.31
CA PRO A 345 7.74 14.36 18.32
C PRO A 345 8.75 15.37 17.78
N TRP A 346 9.19 15.23 16.53
CA TRP A 346 10.19 16.12 15.94
C TRP A 346 9.63 17.52 15.71
N LYS A 347 10.42 18.56 16.02
CA LYS A 347 10.05 19.95 15.84
C LYS A 347 10.98 20.63 14.83
N GLY A 348 10.42 21.55 14.07
CA GLY A 348 11.11 22.32 13.05
C GLY A 348 10.96 21.75 11.64
N GLU A 349 10.69 22.67 10.71
CA GLU A 349 10.35 22.39 9.32
C GLU A 349 11.39 21.50 8.61
N ASN A 350 12.68 21.73 8.90
CA ASN A 350 13.79 21.02 8.26
C ASN A 350 14.39 19.90 9.14
N ASN A 351 13.63 19.41 10.13
CA ASN A 351 14.08 18.30 10.98
C ASN A 351 14.11 17.01 10.18
N THR A 352 15.23 16.27 10.27
CA THR A 352 15.43 14.97 9.59
C THR A 352 15.49 13.78 10.56
N GLY A 353 15.18 14.00 11.84
CA GLY A 353 15.27 12.96 12.88
C GLY A 353 14.37 11.75 12.66
N CYS A 354 13.27 11.87 11.91
CA CYS A 354 12.41 10.75 11.57
C CYS A 354 13.01 9.79 10.53
N PHE A 355 14.15 10.15 9.93
CA PHE A 355 14.93 9.28 9.04
C PHE A 355 16.15 8.66 9.74
N ASN A 356 16.34 8.90 11.03
CA ASN A 356 17.46 8.33 11.79
C ASN A 356 17.11 6.92 12.29
N PHE A 357 17.33 5.92 11.45
CA PHE A 357 17.14 4.50 11.78
C PHE A 357 18.44 3.82 12.27
N GLY A 358 19.57 4.45 12.05
CA GLY A 358 20.88 3.95 12.43
C GLY A 358 21.18 3.99 13.94
N ASP A 359 20.64 4.97 14.66
CA ASP A 359 20.82 5.11 16.11
C ASP A 359 19.78 4.28 16.88
N ALA A 360 20.24 3.45 17.82
CA ALA A 360 19.35 2.57 18.60
C ALA A 360 18.44 3.34 19.58
N ASP A 361 18.84 4.54 19.98
CA ASP A 361 18.09 5.46 20.84
C ASP A 361 17.25 6.48 20.07
N SER A 362 17.12 6.29 18.76
CA SER A 362 16.30 7.18 17.93
C SER A 362 14.84 7.20 18.38
N LEU A 363 14.24 8.39 18.32
CA LEU A 363 12.83 8.58 18.62
C LEU A 363 11.88 7.80 17.69
N VAL A 364 12.35 7.34 16.53
CA VAL A 364 11.56 6.45 15.63
C VAL A 364 11.16 5.15 16.31
N TYR A 365 11.89 4.72 17.34
CA TYR A 365 11.64 3.49 18.08
C TYR A 365 10.87 3.70 19.40
N ALA A 366 10.68 4.96 19.81
CA ALA A 366 10.20 5.28 21.17
C ALA A 366 8.69 5.11 21.32
N THR A 367 7.89 5.34 20.27
CA THR A 367 6.43 5.39 20.39
C THR A 367 5.81 4.03 20.08
N LYS A 368 4.98 3.53 21.01
CA LYS A 368 4.28 2.24 20.91
C LYS A 368 2.77 2.36 21.13
N GLY A 369 2.25 3.54 21.44
CA GLY A 369 0.83 3.75 21.73
C GLY A 369 -0.02 3.94 20.46
N LEU A 370 -1.24 3.43 20.48
CA LEU A 370 -2.23 3.60 19.40
C LEU A 370 -2.72 5.04 19.21
N ASP A 371 -2.47 5.92 20.17
CA ASP A 371 -2.80 7.34 20.12
C ASP A 371 -1.84 8.21 19.32
N ALA A 372 -0.78 7.60 18.77
CA ALA A 372 0.21 8.25 17.91
C ALA A 372 0.07 7.80 16.44
N PRO A 373 -1.00 8.15 15.74
CA PRO A 373 -1.47 7.50 14.52
C PRO A 373 -0.44 7.51 13.37
N SER A 374 0.36 8.54 13.20
CA SER A 374 1.31 8.60 12.09
C SER A 374 2.53 7.70 12.25
N ILE A 375 2.93 7.41 13.51
CA ILE A 375 4.01 6.46 13.80
C ILE A 375 3.47 5.04 13.90
N VAL A 376 2.23 4.90 14.33
CA VAL A 376 1.55 3.61 14.53
C VAL A 376 1.39 2.86 13.21
N ASP A 377 0.90 3.51 12.15
CA ASP A 377 0.77 2.87 10.83
C ASP A 377 2.13 2.39 10.31
N THR A 378 3.20 3.15 10.58
CA THR A 378 4.58 2.74 10.30
C THR A 378 4.98 1.50 11.08
N LEU A 379 4.64 1.44 12.37
CA LEU A 379 5.01 0.33 13.24
C LEU A 379 4.31 -0.97 12.83
N GLN A 380 3.02 -0.92 12.47
CA GLN A 380 2.29 -2.08 11.95
C GLN A 380 2.89 -2.58 10.62
N ALA A 381 3.18 -1.67 9.68
CA ALA A 381 3.83 -2.05 8.43
C ALA A 381 5.20 -2.70 8.68
N GLN A 382 6.04 -2.09 9.56
CA GLN A 382 7.34 -2.67 9.92
C GLN A 382 7.20 -4.04 10.60
N TRP A 383 6.16 -4.22 11.44
CA TRP A 383 5.92 -5.54 12.03
C TRP A 383 5.65 -6.60 10.97
N LEU A 384 4.81 -6.33 9.99
CA LEU A 384 4.52 -7.30 8.93
C LEU A 384 5.78 -7.66 8.16
N PHE A 385 6.59 -6.69 7.74
CA PHE A 385 7.87 -6.95 7.07
C PHE A 385 8.84 -7.77 7.93
N CYS A 386 8.86 -7.56 9.24
CA CYS A 386 9.77 -8.24 10.15
C CYS A 386 9.24 -9.60 10.63
N ASN A 387 7.92 -9.73 10.79
CA ASN A 387 7.28 -10.92 11.36
C ASN A 387 6.75 -11.89 10.31
N GLU A 388 6.26 -11.36 9.21
CA GLU A 388 5.77 -12.10 8.06
C GLU A 388 6.69 -11.77 6.87
N PRO A 389 7.86 -12.42 6.74
CA PRO A 389 8.87 -11.96 5.82
C PRO A 389 8.47 -12.22 4.36
N ASP A 390 7.60 -11.35 3.85
CA ASP A 390 7.47 -11.17 2.42
C ASP A 390 8.73 -10.52 1.84
N GLU A 391 9.55 -9.90 2.71
CA GLU A 391 10.87 -9.31 2.43
C GLU A 391 10.93 -8.50 1.14
N ASN A 392 9.80 -8.02 0.64
CA ASN A 392 9.70 -7.23 -0.59
C ASN A 392 10.24 -5.80 -0.38
N TRP A 393 11.37 -5.66 0.33
CA TRP A 393 12.04 -4.39 0.54
C TRP A 393 12.61 -3.83 -0.76
N GLN A 394 12.29 -2.57 -1.06
CA GLN A 394 12.74 -1.87 -2.25
C GLN A 394 14.20 -1.45 -2.10
N THR A 395 15.08 -2.31 -2.56
CA THR A 395 16.54 -2.18 -2.43
C THR A 395 17.16 -1.63 -3.71
N GLY A 396 18.42 -1.20 -3.62
CA GLY A 396 19.24 -0.94 -4.79
C GLY A 396 19.46 -2.20 -5.63
N SER A 397 19.60 -2.02 -6.95
CA SER A 397 19.89 -3.14 -7.86
C SER A 397 21.32 -3.68 -7.65
N PRO A 398 21.57 -4.94 -8.03
CA PRO A 398 22.90 -5.54 -7.93
C PRO A 398 23.98 -4.71 -8.63
N LYS A 399 25.23 -4.80 -8.17
CA LYS A 399 26.36 -4.13 -8.78
C LYS A 399 26.45 -4.46 -10.28
N GLY A 400 26.66 -3.44 -11.10
CA GLY A 400 26.71 -3.57 -12.55
C GLY A 400 25.34 -3.41 -13.24
N THR A 401 24.25 -3.33 -12.48
CA THR A 401 22.93 -2.98 -13.00
C THR A 401 22.60 -1.54 -12.62
N PRO A 402 22.19 -0.66 -13.57
CA PRO A 402 21.79 0.71 -13.25
C PRO A 402 20.66 0.75 -12.21
N THR A 403 20.74 1.68 -11.24
CA THR A 403 19.82 1.73 -10.12
C THR A 403 19.28 3.14 -9.89
N LEU A 404 18.00 3.25 -9.53
CA LEU A 404 17.37 4.53 -9.15
C LEU A 404 17.49 4.81 -7.66
N VAL A 405 17.91 3.82 -6.86
CA VAL A 405 18.08 3.94 -5.42
C VAL A 405 19.38 3.30 -4.97
N SER A 406 19.90 3.73 -3.83
CA SER A 406 21.21 3.34 -3.33
C SER A 406 21.32 1.85 -3.01
N ARG A 407 22.50 1.27 -3.26
CA ARG A 407 22.88 -0.08 -2.84
C ARG A 407 23.23 -0.18 -1.36
N LEU A 408 23.42 0.95 -0.66
CA LEU A 408 23.55 0.98 0.80
C LEU A 408 22.21 0.63 1.46
N VAL A 409 21.10 0.89 0.78
CA VAL A 409 19.75 0.48 1.22
C VAL A 409 19.47 -0.91 0.68
N ASN A 410 19.79 -1.91 1.49
CA ASN A 410 19.71 -3.32 1.16
C ASN A 410 18.96 -4.11 2.26
N THR A 411 18.81 -5.41 2.09
CA THR A 411 18.13 -6.28 3.06
C THR A 411 18.73 -6.18 4.47
N ASP A 412 20.06 -6.07 4.58
CA ASP A 412 20.71 -5.98 5.90
C ASP A 412 20.40 -4.66 6.62
N TYR A 413 20.26 -3.56 5.86
CA TYR A 413 19.79 -2.29 6.40
C TYR A 413 18.40 -2.44 7.03
N PHE A 414 17.44 -3.02 6.32
CA PHE A 414 16.08 -3.21 6.84
C PHE A 414 16.03 -4.22 7.99
N ARG A 415 16.77 -5.33 7.93
CA ARG A 415 16.82 -6.32 9.01
C ARG A 415 17.35 -5.76 10.32
N LYS A 416 18.33 -4.84 10.28
CA LYS A 416 18.83 -4.15 11.47
C LYS A 416 17.74 -3.32 12.15
N THR A 417 16.86 -2.69 11.39
CA THR A 417 15.77 -1.89 11.94
C THR A 417 14.71 -2.75 12.65
N CYS A 418 14.47 -3.98 12.19
CA CYS A 418 13.53 -4.91 12.82
C CYS A 418 13.84 -5.18 14.30
N ALA A 419 15.09 -5.45 14.64
CA ALA A 419 15.48 -5.72 16.02
C ALA A 419 15.35 -4.48 16.93
N ARG A 420 15.45 -3.29 16.36
CA ARG A 420 15.27 -2.02 17.09
C ARG A 420 13.81 -1.67 17.30
N TYR A 421 12.98 -1.85 16.28
CA TYR A 421 11.53 -1.68 16.40
C TYR A 421 10.92 -2.68 17.38
N PHE A 422 11.38 -3.94 17.33
CA PHE A 422 10.78 -5.07 18.06
C PHE A 422 11.82 -5.80 18.90
N PRO A 423 12.30 -5.18 20.00
CA PRO A 423 13.19 -5.84 20.94
C PRO A 423 12.50 -7.07 21.52
N THR A 424 13.31 -8.06 21.95
CA THR A 424 12.78 -9.27 22.60
C THR A 424 11.91 -8.91 23.80
N GLY A 425 10.70 -9.45 23.82
CA GLY A 425 9.73 -9.26 24.89
C GLY A 425 10.16 -9.97 26.20
N PRO A 426 9.45 -9.68 27.31
CA PRO A 426 9.85 -10.15 28.64
C PRO A 426 9.83 -11.68 28.80
N ASN A 427 9.04 -12.38 28.00
CA ASN A 427 8.95 -13.85 28.01
C ASN A 427 9.67 -14.48 26.82
N GLY A 428 10.54 -13.73 26.13
CA GLY A 428 11.26 -14.20 24.95
C GLY A 428 10.50 -14.06 23.63
N GLU A 429 9.39 -13.30 23.62
CA GLU A 429 8.69 -13.00 22.38
C GLU A 429 9.60 -12.25 21.41
N THR A 430 9.54 -12.62 20.13
CA THR A 430 10.28 -11.96 19.07
C THR A 430 9.53 -12.08 17.74
N PHE A 431 9.99 -11.36 16.72
CA PHE A 431 9.40 -11.34 15.39
C PHE A 431 9.86 -12.51 14.49
N GLY A 432 9.17 -12.75 13.39
CA GLY A 432 9.34 -13.92 12.55
C GLY A 432 10.74 -14.11 11.97
N LEU A 433 11.40 -13.04 11.46
CA LEU A 433 12.77 -13.12 10.95
C LEU A 433 13.75 -13.59 12.04
N ALA A 434 13.60 -13.11 13.28
CA ALA A 434 14.43 -13.56 14.40
C ALA A 434 14.12 -15.03 14.79
N LYS A 435 12.94 -15.56 14.45
CA LYS A 435 12.57 -16.98 14.59
C LYS A 435 12.99 -17.84 13.40
N GLY A 436 13.67 -17.26 12.40
CA GLY A 436 14.11 -17.96 11.20
C GLY A 436 13.06 -18.09 10.10
N LYS A 437 11.93 -17.36 10.16
CA LYS A 437 11.03 -17.22 9.01
C LYS A 437 11.78 -16.53 7.87
N THR A 438 11.47 -16.89 6.63
CA THR A 438 12.08 -16.34 5.41
C THR A 438 11.00 -16.11 4.35
N ALA A 439 11.36 -15.48 3.23
CA ALA A 439 10.50 -15.38 2.05
C ALA A 439 9.98 -16.75 1.59
N ASP A 440 10.78 -17.82 1.71
CA ASP A 440 10.33 -19.19 1.39
C ASP A 440 9.24 -19.67 2.34
N THR A 441 9.29 -19.27 3.62
CA THR A 441 8.20 -19.56 4.60
C THR A 441 6.90 -18.93 4.15
N TRP A 442 6.92 -17.67 3.72
CA TRP A 442 5.78 -16.96 3.15
C TRP A 442 5.26 -17.64 1.88
N ASN A 443 6.14 -17.86 0.91
CA ASN A 443 5.78 -18.46 -0.37
C ASN A 443 5.20 -19.87 -0.20
N THR A 444 5.69 -20.64 0.76
CA THR A 444 5.14 -21.97 1.11
C THR A 444 3.75 -21.84 1.72
N ARG A 445 3.55 -20.92 2.67
CA ARG A 445 2.26 -20.75 3.37
C ARG A 445 1.18 -20.22 2.42
N TYR A 446 1.48 -19.18 1.66
CA TYR A 446 0.49 -18.47 0.85
C TYR A 446 0.49 -18.87 -0.62
N GLY A 447 1.50 -19.61 -1.07
CA GLY A 447 1.59 -20.14 -2.43
C GLY A 447 2.43 -19.31 -3.39
N GLY A 448 2.70 -18.03 -3.10
CA GLY A 448 3.52 -17.17 -3.95
C GLY A 448 3.09 -17.23 -5.43
N TRP A 449 4.04 -17.46 -6.31
CA TRP A 449 3.80 -17.67 -7.75
C TRP A 449 3.34 -19.08 -8.12
N SER A 450 3.41 -20.03 -7.18
CA SER A 450 2.99 -21.40 -7.45
C SER A 450 1.47 -21.45 -7.62
N ASP A 451 1.01 -22.44 -8.27
CA ASP A 451 -0.33 -22.71 -8.78
C ASP A 451 -1.50 -21.95 -8.11
N PRO A 452 -1.83 -20.71 -8.55
CA PRO A 452 -3.00 -19.99 -8.05
C PRO A 452 -4.31 -20.61 -8.56
N ILE A 453 -4.27 -21.41 -9.63
CA ILE A 453 -5.45 -22.01 -10.25
C ILE A 453 -6.05 -23.04 -9.31
N GLY A 454 -5.23 -23.70 -8.47
CA GLY A 454 -5.69 -24.72 -7.53
C GLY A 454 -6.60 -24.19 -6.40
N TYR A 455 -6.52 -22.89 -6.06
CA TYR A 455 -7.33 -22.32 -4.98
C TYR A 455 -8.15 -21.07 -5.38
N LEU A 456 -7.76 -20.33 -6.43
CA LEU A 456 -8.53 -19.18 -6.89
C LEU A 456 -9.78 -19.63 -7.64
N ASN A 457 -10.91 -19.15 -7.21
CA ASN A 457 -12.20 -19.47 -7.80
C ASN A 457 -13.05 -18.20 -7.94
N ARG A 458 -13.58 -17.96 -9.13
CA ARG A 458 -14.38 -16.77 -9.44
C ARG A 458 -13.67 -15.45 -9.07
N THR A 459 -12.39 -15.35 -9.47
CA THR A 459 -11.52 -14.23 -9.12
C THR A 459 -11.15 -13.40 -10.34
N VAL A 460 -11.34 -12.09 -10.23
CA VAL A 460 -10.77 -11.09 -11.13
C VAL A 460 -9.44 -10.62 -10.52
N LEU A 461 -8.35 -10.80 -11.27
CA LEU A 461 -7.03 -10.28 -10.97
C LEU A 461 -6.76 -9.09 -11.89
N VAL A 462 -6.29 -7.98 -11.37
CA VAL A 462 -5.90 -6.82 -12.17
C VAL A 462 -4.53 -6.31 -11.72
N ASN A 463 -3.65 -6.06 -12.67
CA ASN A 463 -2.38 -5.38 -12.43
C ASN A 463 -2.20 -4.23 -13.41
N GLY A 464 -1.60 -3.14 -12.97
CA GLY A 464 -1.15 -2.08 -13.84
C GLY A 464 0.09 -2.52 -14.63
N LYS A 465 0.18 -2.13 -15.91
CA LYS A 465 1.41 -2.36 -16.72
C LYS A 465 2.63 -1.72 -16.06
N PHE A 466 2.44 -0.55 -15.45
CA PHE A 466 3.48 0.24 -14.80
C PHE A 466 3.40 0.17 -13.26
N ASP A 467 2.78 -0.87 -12.73
CA ASP A 467 2.72 -1.12 -11.29
C ASP A 467 4.09 -1.59 -10.78
N PRO A 468 4.72 -0.90 -9.83
CA PRO A 468 5.98 -1.34 -9.21
C PRO A 468 5.89 -2.74 -8.59
N TRP A 469 4.71 -3.15 -8.12
CA TRP A 469 4.48 -4.46 -7.51
C TRP A 469 4.18 -5.57 -8.52
N ARG A 470 4.05 -5.23 -9.79
CA ARG A 470 3.77 -6.21 -10.85
C ARG A 470 4.79 -7.34 -10.89
N ALA A 471 6.07 -7.06 -10.63
CA ALA A 471 7.12 -8.09 -10.64
C ALA A 471 6.97 -9.14 -9.53
N ALA A 472 6.25 -8.86 -8.44
CA ALA A 472 5.93 -9.82 -7.37
C ALA A 472 4.50 -10.41 -7.50
N SER A 473 3.79 -10.10 -8.58
CA SER A 473 2.40 -10.52 -8.82
C SER A 473 2.30 -11.68 -9.81
N PHE A 474 1.08 -12.14 -10.06
CA PHE A 474 0.79 -13.11 -11.13
C PHE A 474 0.95 -12.52 -12.55
N ALA A 475 1.08 -11.20 -12.67
CA ALA A 475 1.42 -10.50 -13.91
C ALA A 475 2.93 -10.38 -14.18
N SER A 476 3.75 -11.03 -13.36
CA SER A 476 5.21 -11.00 -13.48
C SER A 476 5.71 -11.78 -14.67
N ASP A 477 6.62 -11.16 -15.44
CA ASP A 477 7.39 -11.84 -16.47
C ASP A 477 8.45 -12.78 -15.87
N GLN A 478 8.73 -12.66 -14.56
CA GLN A 478 9.68 -13.49 -13.81
C GLN A 478 9.03 -14.75 -13.23
N ARG A 479 7.70 -14.81 -13.25
CA ARG A 479 6.97 -15.98 -12.74
C ARG A 479 7.31 -17.23 -13.56
N PRO A 480 7.61 -18.37 -12.94
CA PRO A 480 7.75 -19.63 -13.66
C PRO A 480 6.51 -19.92 -14.51
N GLY A 481 6.69 -20.14 -15.80
CA GLY A 481 5.62 -20.28 -16.78
C GLY A 481 5.03 -18.96 -17.29
N GLY A 482 5.62 -17.82 -16.92
CA GLY A 482 5.23 -16.48 -17.38
C GLY A 482 3.97 -15.94 -16.72
N ILE A 483 3.40 -14.89 -17.31
CA ILE A 483 2.18 -14.24 -16.85
C ILE A 483 1.02 -15.24 -16.76
N LEU A 484 0.25 -15.20 -15.65
CA LEU A 484 -0.90 -16.08 -15.47
C LEU A 484 -1.97 -15.81 -16.53
N GLY A 485 -2.35 -16.86 -17.25
CA GLY A 485 -3.41 -16.81 -18.24
C GLY A 485 -4.82 -16.81 -17.63
N ASN A 486 -5.82 -16.54 -18.47
CA ASN A 486 -7.23 -16.64 -18.13
C ASN A 486 -7.69 -18.10 -18.03
N SER A 487 -8.61 -18.38 -17.09
CA SER A 487 -9.36 -19.63 -17.01
C SER A 487 -10.88 -19.38 -16.92
N THR A 488 -11.67 -20.41 -16.74
CA THR A 488 -13.12 -20.28 -16.52
C THR A 488 -13.42 -19.47 -15.26
N TYR A 489 -12.65 -19.69 -14.20
CA TYR A 489 -12.89 -19.11 -12.87
C TYR A 489 -11.88 -18.04 -12.46
N VAL A 490 -10.85 -17.78 -13.26
CA VAL A 490 -9.88 -16.70 -13.03
C VAL A 490 -9.82 -15.83 -14.27
N LYS A 491 -10.06 -14.53 -14.10
CA LYS A 491 -9.86 -13.53 -15.14
C LYS A 491 -8.74 -12.61 -14.72
N HIS A 492 -7.70 -12.57 -15.53
CA HIS A 492 -6.52 -11.76 -15.29
C HIS A 492 -6.40 -10.67 -16.36
N PHE A 493 -6.34 -9.42 -15.91
CA PHE A 493 -6.21 -8.25 -16.77
C PHE A 493 -4.92 -7.49 -16.42
N ILE A 494 -4.16 -7.11 -17.45
CA ILE A 494 -3.10 -6.11 -17.32
C ILE A 494 -3.63 -4.81 -17.89
N ASN A 495 -3.78 -3.82 -17.01
CA ASN A 495 -4.24 -2.50 -17.40
C ASN A 495 -3.10 -1.74 -18.10
N PRO A 496 -3.17 -1.45 -19.41
CA PRO A 496 -2.06 -0.86 -20.16
C PRO A 496 -1.73 0.58 -19.76
N MET A 497 -2.67 1.28 -19.12
CA MET A 497 -2.51 2.65 -18.59
C MET A 497 -2.60 2.67 -17.06
N GLY A 498 -2.38 1.53 -16.42
CA GLY A 498 -2.43 1.40 -14.96
C GLY A 498 -1.06 1.48 -14.31
N ASN A 499 -1.02 2.14 -13.17
CA ASN A 499 -0.02 2.04 -12.14
C ASN A 499 -0.61 1.22 -10.97
N HIS A 500 -0.08 1.35 -9.75
CA HIS A 500 -0.55 0.62 -8.57
C HIS A 500 -2.01 0.96 -8.24
N CYS A 501 -2.86 -0.04 -8.10
CA CYS A 501 -4.29 0.07 -7.74
C CYS A 501 -5.16 0.97 -8.65
N THR A 502 -4.69 1.36 -9.83
CA THR A 502 -5.40 2.32 -10.70
C THR A 502 -6.82 1.88 -11.06
N ASP A 503 -7.05 0.59 -11.24
CA ASP A 503 -8.35 0.01 -11.58
C ASP A 503 -9.36 0.07 -10.45
N THR A 504 -8.92 0.31 -9.21
CA THR A 504 -9.84 0.38 -8.07
C THR A 504 -10.64 1.67 -8.01
N TYR A 505 -10.24 2.72 -8.71
CA TYR A 505 -10.89 4.03 -8.66
C TYR A 505 -11.71 4.34 -9.91
N ARG A 506 -12.99 4.70 -9.73
CA ARG A 506 -13.90 5.08 -10.83
C ARG A 506 -13.35 6.23 -11.66
N ASN A 507 -12.79 7.24 -11.02
CA ASN A 507 -12.27 8.42 -11.71
C ASN A 507 -11.08 8.11 -12.62
N ALA A 508 -10.28 7.09 -12.32
CA ALA A 508 -9.22 6.62 -13.21
C ALA A 508 -9.80 6.12 -14.55
N GLY A 509 -10.92 5.39 -14.52
CA GLY A 509 -11.66 4.99 -15.71
C GLY A 509 -12.27 6.17 -16.47
N SER A 510 -12.56 7.29 -15.80
CA SER A 510 -13.03 8.51 -16.45
C SER A 510 -11.92 9.24 -17.22
N ILE A 511 -10.67 9.07 -16.80
CA ILE A 511 -9.48 9.66 -17.42
C ILE A 511 -8.93 8.78 -18.54
N TRP A 512 -8.94 7.45 -18.33
CA TRP A 512 -8.34 6.46 -19.18
C TRP A 512 -9.37 5.44 -19.67
N PRO A 513 -9.74 5.46 -20.98
CA PRO A 513 -10.70 4.50 -21.53
C PRO A 513 -10.26 3.03 -21.34
N GLU A 514 -8.97 2.77 -21.33
CA GLU A 514 -8.40 1.43 -21.14
C GLU A 514 -8.63 0.93 -19.71
N VAL A 515 -8.51 1.80 -18.71
CA VAL A 515 -8.84 1.49 -17.30
C VAL A 515 -10.32 1.16 -17.19
N LYS A 516 -11.18 2.00 -17.79
CA LYS A 516 -12.63 1.78 -17.81
C LYS A 516 -13.00 0.44 -18.46
N ALA A 517 -12.33 0.08 -19.56
CA ALA A 517 -12.58 -1.18 -20.24
C ALA A 517 -12.27 -2.39 -19.33
N VAL A 518 -11.18 -2.33 -18.57
CA VAL A 518 -10.81 -3.37 -17.58
C VAL A 518 -11.84 -3.44 -16.47
N GLN A 519 -12.23 -2.29 -15.89
CA GLN A 519 -13.25 -2.21 -14.85
C GLN A 519 -14.58 -2.85 -15.32
N GLU A 520 -15.09 -2.44 -16.47
CA GLU A 520 -16.35 -2.96 -17.02
C GLU A 520 -16.27 -4.47 -17.36
N ALA A 521 -15.15 -4.93 -17.92
CA ALA A 521 -14.98 -6.34 -18.24
C ALA A 521 -14.98 -7.21 -16.98
N GLY A 522 -14.27 -6.79 -15.93
CA GLY A 522 -14.21 -7.50 -14.66
C GLY A 522 -15.55 -7.47 -13.92
N ILE A 523 -16.22 -6.31 -13.84
CA ILE A 523 -17.54 -6.18 -13.22
C ILE A 523 -18.55 -7.10 -13.92
N LYS A 524 -18.58 -7.08 -15.26
CA LYS A 524 -19.46 -7.98 -16.03
C LYS A 524 -19.17 -9.46 -15.75
N GLN A 525 -17.94 -9.80 -15.46
CA GLN A 525 -17.60 -11.18 -15.10
C GLN A 525 -18.09 -11.53 -13.67
N ILE A 526 -17.94 -10.60 -12.71
CA ILE A 526 -18.51 -10.77 -11.36
C ILE A 526 -20.04 -10.93 -11.44
N GLU A 527 -20.77 -10.13 -12.21
CA GLU A 527 -22.23 -10.28 -12.43
C GLU A 527 -22.59 -11.71 -12.88
N LYS A 528 -21.83 -12.26 -13.85
CA LYS A 528 -22.06 -13.63 -14.33
C LYS A 528 -21.87 -14.67 -13.23
N TRP A 529 -20.85 -14.51 -12.40
CA TRP A 529 -20.58 -15.44 -11.29
C TRP A 529 -21.63 -15.29 -10.18
N ILE A 530 -22.10 -14.08 -9.88
CA ILE A 530 -23.21 -13.85 -8.92
C ILE A 530 -24.48 -14.54 -9.38
N ALA A 531 -24.80 -14.49 -10.68
CA ALA A 531 -25.96 -15.19 -11.24
C ALA A 531 -25.89 -16.72 -11.13
N MET A 532 -24.71 -17.29 -10.89
CA MET A 532 -24.49 -18.72 -10.67
C MET A 532 -24.61 -19.12 -9.19
N PHE A 533 -24.82 -18.18 -8.27
CA PHE A 533 -24.98 -18.51 -6.85
C PHE A 533 -26.23 -19.40 -6.65
N PRO A 534 -26.10 -20.50 -5.89
CA PRO A 534 -27.24 -21.39 -5.67
C PRO A 534 -28.42 -20.64 -5.04
N LYS A 535 -29.57 -20.64 -5.70
CA LYS A 535 -30.81 -20.14 -5.10
C LYS A 535 -31.30 -21.19 -4.12
N HIS A 536 -31.19 -20.92 -2.83
CA HIS A 536 -31.85 -21.75 -1.85
C HIS A 536 -33.37 -21.67 -2.14
N LYS A 537 -34.01 -22.82 -2.37
CA LYS A 537 -35.48 -22.89 -2.40
C LYS A 537 -35.95 -22.59 -0.98
N VAL A 538 -36.57 -21.42 -0.80
CA VAL A 538 -37.29 -21.05 0.42
C VAL A 538 -38.46 -22.01 0.61
#